data_741ae36651a2a635cca06465bf5ef062
#
_entry.id   741ae36651a2a635cca06465bf5ef062
#
_cell.length_a   1.000
_cell.length_b   1.000
_cell.length_c   1.000
_cell.angle_alpha   90.00
_cell.angle_beta   90.00
_cell.angle_gamma   90.00
#
_symmetry.space_group_name_H-M   'P 1'
#
loop_
_entity.id
_entity.type
_entity.pdbx_description
1 polymer ?
#
loop_
_entity_poly.entity_id
_entity_poly.type
_entity_poly.pdbx_seq_one_letter_code
_entity_poly.pdbx_strand_id
1 'polypeptide(L)'
;MPDRTIDLHGHTLTSAHNALEHALARAIADDVRVLLVVTGKPPKPETKGRGLIRANIGDWLGSSGYRDRIAAVRHAHPRHGGTGALYLILRRKRGG
;
A
#
# COMPACT_ATOMS: atom_id res chain seq x y z
N MET A 1 6.66 13.33 4.05
CA MET A 1 5.19 13.49 4.08
C MET A 1 4.55 12.73 2.92
N PRO A 2 3.55 11.89 3.18
CA PRO A 2 2.83 11.26 2.09
C PRO A 2 1.97 12.29 1.35
N ASP A 3 1.87 12.10 0.04
CA ASP A 3 1.06 12.97 -0.81
C ASP A 3 -0.40 12.53 -0.82
N ARG A 4 -0.64 11.26 -0.54
CA ARG A 4 -1.97 10.67 -0.54
C ARG A 4 -1.98 9.46 0.40
N THR A 5 -3.14 9.17 0.97
CA THR A 5 -3.31 8.05 1.89
C THR A 5 -4.48 7.20 1.45
N ILE A 6 -4.31 5.88 1.54
CA ILE A 6 -5.42 4.94 1.41
C ILE A 6 -5.42 4.03 2.63
N ASP A 7 -6.61 3.77 3.18
CA ASP A 7 -6.79 2.92 4.34
C ASP A 7 -7.48 1.62 3.92
N LEU A 8 -6.75 0.52 4.06
CA LEU A 8 -7.24 -0.81 3.71
C LEU A 8 -7.64 -1.64 4.93
N HIS A 9 -7.39 -1.13 6.15
CA HIS A 9 -7.72 -1.91 7.34
C HIS A 9 -9.24 -2.11 7.41
N GLY A 10 -9.67 -3.28 7.85
CA GLY A 10 -11.10 -3.59 7.93
C GLY A 10 -11.72 -4.07 6.62
N HIS A 11 -11.01 -3.96 5.49
CA HIS A 11 -11.47 -4.53 4.22
C HIS A 11 -11.33 -6.05 4.23
N THR A 12 -12.14 -6.73 3.41
CA THR A 12 -11.84 -8.13 3.06
C THR A 12 -10.59 -8.17 2.20
N LEU A 13 -9.98 -9.34 2.04
CA LEU A 13 -8.81 -9.46 1.16
C LEU A 13 -9.13 -9.02 -0.25
N THR A 14 -10.27 -9.46 -0.79
CA THR A 14 -10.67 -9.11 -2.16
C THR A 14 -10.88 -7.62 -2.31
N SER A 15 -11.63 -7.00 -1.39
CA SER A 15 -11.89 -5.55 -1.49
C SER A 15 -10.63 -4.73 -1.25
N ALA A 16 -9.75 -5.17 -0.37
CA ALA A 16 -8.48 -4.49 -0.12
C ALA A 16 -7.58 -4.53 -1.36
N HIS A 17 -7.48 -5.69 -2.00
CA HIS A 17 -6.69 -5.86 -3.22
C HIS A 17 -7.23 -4.94 -4.34
N ASN A 18 -8.53 -4.94 -4.54
CA ASN A 18 -9.15 -4.08 -5.56
C ASN A 18 -8.95 -2.60 -5.25
N ALA A 19 -9.12 -2.20 -3.99
CA ALA A 19 -8.91 -0.81 -3.58
C ALA A 19 -7.47 -0.37 -3.79
N LEU A 20 -6.51 -1.25 -3.49
CA LEU A 20 -5.09 -0.97 -3.70
C LEU A 20 -4.80 -0.74 -5.19
N GLU A 21 -5.29 -1.61 -6.06
CA GLU A 21 -5.06 -1.47 -7.51
C GLU A 21 -5.66 -0.17 -8.05
N HIS A 22 -6.87 0.18 -7.62
CA HIS A 22 -7.50 1.45 -8.00
C HIS A 22 -6.71 2.65 -7.48
N ALA A 23 -6.23 2.58 -6.22
CA ALA A 23 -5.46 3.66 -5.63
C ALA A 23 -4.13 3.86 -6.36
N LEU A 24 -3.47 2.75 -6.74
CA LEU A 24 -2.24 2.83 -7.52
C LEU A 24 -2.49 3.48 -8.88
N ALA A 25 -3.52 3.05 -9.59
CA ALA A 25 -3.85 3.61 -10.90
C ALA A 25 -4.08 5.12 -10.81
N ARG A 26 -4.85 5.56 -9.81
CA ARG A 26 -5.16 6.98 -9.63
C ARG A 26 -3.94 7.77 -9.18
N ALA A 27 -3.15 7.22 -8.25
CA ALA A 27 -1.95 7.89 -7.77
C ALA A 27 -0.95 8.09 -8.92
N ILE A 28 -0.77 7.08 -9.76
CA ILE A 28 0.12 7.16 -10.92
C ILE A 28 -0.41 8.19 -11.91
N ALA A 29 -1.70 8.18 -12.20
CA ALA A 29 -2.30 9.15 -13.11
C ALA A 29 -2.14 10.60 -12.61
N ASP A 30 -2.19 10.78 -11.31
CA ASP A 30 -2.07 12.09 -10.67
C ASP A 30 -0.62 12.46 -10.32
N ASP A 31 0.34 11.64 -10.73
CA ASP A 31 1.79 11.82 -10.46
C ASP A 31 2.10 11.94 -8.96
N VAL A 32 1.38 11.19 -8.14
CA VAL A 32 1.66 11.07 -6.70
C VAL A 32 3.00 10.38 -6.51
N ARG A 33 3.84 10.92 -5.63
CA ARG A 33 5.17 10.36 -5.38
C ARG A 33 5.19 9.43 -4.18
N VAL A 34 4.43 9.74 -3.16
CA VAL A 34 4.40 8.95 -1.93
C VAL A 34 2.95 8.63 -1.57
N LEU A 35 2.62 7.36 -1.61
CA LEU A 35 1.30 6.87 -1.22
C LEU A 35 1.44 6.13 0.11
N LEU A 36 0.75 6.60 1.14
CA LEU A 36 0.69 5.90 2.41
C LEU A 36 -0.45 4.88 2.36
N VAL A 37 -0.11 3.62 2.60
CA VAL A 37 -1.09 2.53 2.61
C VAL A 37 -1.23 2.01 4.03
N VAL A 38 -2.38 2.22 4.64
CA VAL A 38 -2.68 1.73 5.98
C VAL A 38 -3.28 0.33 5.85
N THR A 39 -2.59 -0.68 6.35
CA THR A 39 -2.97 -2.08 6.19
C THR A 39 -3.48 -2.72 7.47
N GLY A 40 -3.25 -2.06 8.61
CA GLY A 40 -3.36 -2.68 9.90
C GLY A 40 -2.06 -3.40 10.27
N LYS A 41 -1.97 -3.85 11.52
CA LYS A 41 -0.76 -4.47 12.05
C LYS A 41 -0.49 -5.82 11.39
N PRO A 42 0.79 -6.25 11.35
CA PRO A 42 1.13 -7.59 10.87
C PRO A 42 0.46 -8.67 11.71
N PRO A 43 0.22 -9.88 11.13
CA PRO A 43 -0.39 -10.96 11.88
C PRO A 43 0.53 -11.44 13.02
N LYS A 44 -0.09 -11.86 14.13
CA LYS A 44 0.59 -12.48 15.27
C LYS A 44 0.00 -13.88 15.45
N PRO A 45 0.75 -14.81 16.06
CA PRO A 45 0.24 -16.17 16.25
C PRO A 45 -1.12 -16.23 16.95
N GLU A 46 -1.37 -15.34 17.91
CA GLU A 46 -2.60 -15.32 18.72
C GLU A 46 -3.77 -14.61 18.02
N THR A 47 -3.57 -14.02 16.86
CA THR A 47 -4.60 -13.19 16.20
C THR A 47 -5.18 -13.84 14.94
N LYS A 48 -5.43 -15.12 14.97
CA LYS A 48 -5.93 -15.89 13.81
C LYS A 48 -6.80 -15.09 12.85
N GLY A 49 -6.43 -15.07 11.59
CA GLY A 49 -7.19 -14.42 10.54
C GLY A 49 -7.05 -12.91 10.48
N ARG A 50 -6.40 -12.28 11.45
CA ARG A 50 -6.14 -10.84 11.45
C ARG A 50 -4.80 -10.55 10.79
N GLY A 51 -4.65 -9.35 10.26
CA GLY A 51 -3.40 -8.93 9.64
C GLY A 51 -3.13 -9.55 8.28
N LEU A 52 -4.15 -10.16 7.65
CA LEU A 52 -4.00 -10.81 6.35
C LEU A 52 -3.69 -9.81 5.24
N ILE A 53 -4.21 -8.60 5.31
CA ILE A 53 -3.93 -7.57 4.32
C ILE A 53 -2.44 -7.25 4.37
N ARG A 54 -1.89 -7.02 5.56
CA ARG A 54 -0.47 -6.73 5.73
C ARG A 54 0.41 -7.89 5.24
N ALA A 55 -0.03 -9.12 5.49
CA ALA A 55 0.70 -10.32 5.08
C ALA A 55 0.73 -10.50 3.56
N ASN A 56 -0.33 -10.05 2.87
CA ASN A 56 -0.46 -10.25 1.43
C ASN A 56 0.01 -9.06 0.59
N ILE A 57 0.22 -7.89 1.21
CA ILE A 57 0.49 -6.66 0.46
C ILE A 57 1.72 -6.78 -0.44
N GLY A 58 2.77 -7.43 0.04
CA GLY A 58 4.00 -7.62 -0.74
C GLY A 58 3.76 -8.39 -2.03
N ASP A 59 3.00 -9.49 -1.94
CA ASP A 59 2.67 -10.31 -3.10
C ASP A 59 1.79 -9.53 -4.09
N TRP A 60 0.83 -8.78 -3.58
CA TRP A 60 -0.03 -7.96 -4.43
C TRP A 60 0.77 -6.91 -5.20
N LEU A 61 1.71 -6.25 -4.53
CA LEU A 61 2.54 -5.24 -5.18
C LEU A 61 3.48 -5.87 -6.21
N GLY A 62 4.05 -7.04 -5.90
CA GLY A 62 4.95 -7.73 -6.80
C GLY A 62 4.26 -8.28 -8.05
N SER A 63 2.95 -8.58 -7.98
CA SER A 63 2.17 -9.09 -9.10
C SER A 63 1.29 -8.03 -9.76
N SER A 64 1.32 -6.80 -9.26
CA SER A 64 0.52 -5.71 -9.80
C SER A 64 0.95 -5.33 -11.21
N GLY A 65 0.00 -4.94 -12.05
CA GLY A 65 0.29 -4.35 -13.35
C GLY A 65 1.05 -3.04 -13.25
N TYR A 66 1.08 -2.43 -12.06
CA TYR A 66 1.78 -1.15 -11.82
C TYR A 66 3.11 -1.34 -11.11
N ARG A 67 3.58 -2.58 -10.95
CA ARG A 67 4.82 -2.85 -10.19
C ARG A 67 6.02 -2.06 -10.67
N ASP A 68 6.11 -1.82 -11.97
CA ASP A 68 7.25 -1.07 -12.56
C ASP A 68 7.23 0.42 -12.21
N ARG A 69 6.11 0.91 -11.69
CA ARG A 69 5.97 2.29 -11.25
C ARG A 69 6.28 2.45 -9.77
N ILE A 70 6.49 1.36 -9.05
CA ILE A 70 6.81 1.37 -7.63
C ILE A 70 8.31 1.32 -7.48
N ALA A 71 8.90 2.43 -7.03
CA ALA A 71 10.35 2.54 -6.87
C ALA A 71 10.82 1.87 -5.58
N ALA A 72 10.02 1.94 -4.53
CA ALA A 72 10.40 1.39 -3.22
C ALA A 72 9.18 1.24 -2.33
N VAL A 73 9.30 0.34 -1.35
CA VAL A 73 8.32 0.14 -0.28
C VAL A 73 9.06 0.35 1.03
N ARG A 74 8.53 1.19 1.90
CA ARG A 74 9.16 1.52 3.19
C ARG A 74 8.14 1.39 4.32
N HIS A 75 8.60 1.00 5.48
CA HIS A 75 7.78 1.04 6.68
C HIS A 75 7.44 2.49 7.02
N ALA A 76 6.19 2.73 7.42
CA ALA A 76 5.77 4.07 7.77
C ALA A 76 6.38 4.49 9.11
N HIS A 77 6.60 5.79 9.25
CA HIS A 77 6.99 6.37 10.53
C HIS A 77 5.87 6.11 11.56
N PRO A 78 6.19 5.94 12.88
CA PRO A 78 5.16 5.76 13.90
C PRO A 78 4.04 6.80 13.85
N ARG A 79 4.33 8.03 13.47
CA ARG A 79 3.32 9.08 13.27
C ARG A 79 2.31 8.76 12.18
N HIS A 80 2.69 7.90 11.22
CA HIS A 80 1.87 7.57 10.07
C HIS A 80 1.42 6.11 10.08
N GLY A 81 1.39 5.48 11.27
CA GLY A 81 0.88 4.13 11.42
C GLY A 81 1.90 3.06 11.76
N GLY A 82 3.19 3.38 11.75
CA GLY A 82 4.23 2.43 12.12
C GLY A 82 4.17 1.12 11.33
N THR A 83 4.14 -0.02 12.04
CA THR A 83 4.09 -1.35 11.41
C THR A 83 2.75 -1.64 10.74
N GLY A 84 1.73 -0.83 11.00
CA GLY A 84 0.41 -0.98 10.37
C GLY A 84 0.25 -0.22 9.07
N ALA A 85 1.31 0.40 8.56
CA ALA A 85 1.26 1.17 7.32
C ALA A 85 2.59 1.11 6.57
N LEU A 86 2.52 1.39 5.29
CA LEU A 86 3.68 1.39 4.40
C LEU A 86 3.65 2.64 3.53
N TYR A 87 4.82 3.17 3.22
CA TYR A 87 4.96 4.13 2.13
C TYR A 87 5.24 3.38 0.84
N LEU A 88 4.50 3.69 -0.21
CA LEU A 88 4.85 3.29 -1.56
C LEU A 88 5.45 4.50 -2.25
N ILE A 89 6.70 4.38 -2.63
CA ILE A 89 7.40 5.44 -3.36
C ILE A 89 7.20 5.17 -4.84
N LEU A 90 6.50 6.07 -5.51
CA LEU A 90 6.15 5.88 -6.92
C LEU A 90 7.14 6.62 -7.81
N ARG A 91 7.43 6.00 -8.96
CA ARG A 91 8.31 6.63 -9.94
C ARG A 91 7.61 7.82 -10.56
N ARG A 92 8.39 8.85 -10.84
CA ARG A 92 7.86 10.02 -11.52
C ARG A 92 7.38 9.64 -12.91
N LYS A 93 6.23 10.18 -13.31
CA LYS A 93 5.73 10.02 -14.66
C LYS A 93 6.74 10.62 -15.62
N ARG A 94 7.14 9.86 -16.65
CA ARG A 94 8.06 10.38 -17.64
C ARG A 94 7.34 11.43 -18.49
N GLY A 95 7.93 12.60 -18.58
CA GLY A 95 7.41 13.66 -19.42
C GLY A 95 7.55 13.31 -20.89
N GLY A 96 6.56 13.61 -21.66
CA GLY A 96 6.59 13.49 -23.10
C GLY A 96 6.33 12.14 -23.64
#